data_2808eeda5337b0db6af1826e09807a61
#
_entry.id   2808eeda5337b0db6af1826e09807a61
#
_cell.length_a   1.000
_cell.length_b   1.000
_cell.length_c   1.000
_cell.angle_alpha   90.00
_cell.angle_beta   90.00
_cell.angle_gamma   90.00
#
_symmetry.space_group_name_H-M   'P 1'
#
loop_
_entity.id
_entity.type
_entity.pdbx_description
1 polymer ?
#
loop_
_entity_poly.entity_id
_entity_poly.type
_entity_poly.pdbx_seq_one_letter_code
_entity_poly.pdbx_strand_id
1 'polypeptide(L)'
;MYRVLAKHDRPAPGGTGPSWWSFIGHTTDSLWSVDLFRCESIVLRTYWVLVVMDQFTRRLVGVGVHCGAITGVDVCRMFNAAIHGQGTQRHLSTDHDPLFEAHRWKANLRILEIDEIKTVPYVPLSHPFVERLIGTMRREFLDQVLFWNARDLERKLAEFQVYYNAARSHASLDGHTPLTFAGGHTMAPANLNHVRWVSHCRDLVQLPTAA
;
A
#
# COMPACT_ATOMS: atom_id res chain seq x y z
N MET A 1 8.07 22.77 -14.06
CA MET A 1 7.65 21.38 -13.93
C MET A 1 6.54 20.99 -14.92
N TYR A 2 5.53 21.80 -15.18
CA TYR A 2 4.46 21.54 -16.18
C TYR A 2 4.92 21.39 -17.64
N ARG A 3 6.03 22.01 -18.05
CA ARG A 3 6.53 21.97 -19.45
C ARG A 3 7.21 20.68 -19.86
N VAL A 4 7.69 19.85 -18.94
CA VAL A 4 8.38 18.58 -19.25
C VAL A 4 7.35 17.47 -19.51
N LEU A 5 6.24 17.47 -18.78
CA LEU A 5 5.16 16.49 -18.97
C LEU A 5 4.46 16.64 -20.33
N ALA A 6 4.25 17.89 -20.80
CA ALA A 6 3.60 18.14 -22.08
C ALA A 6 4.43 17.69 -23.31
N LYS A 7 5.72 17.43 -23.15
CA LYS A 7 6.63 17.08 -24.26
C LYS A 7 6.79 15.58 -24.47
N HIS A 8 6.45 14.75 -23.47
CA HIS A 8 6.58 13.31 -23.54
C HIS A 8 5.25 12.54 -23.58
N ASP A 9 4.13 13.22 -23.45
CA ASP A 9 2.80 12.61 -23.31
C ASP A 9 1.90 12.90 -24.52
N ARG A 10 2.46 12.86 -25.74
CA ARG A 10 1.65 12.78 -26.95
C ARG A 10 1.39 11.31 -27.25
N PRO A 11 0.16 10.81 -27.08
CA PRO A 11 -0.20 9.49 -27.57
C PRO A 11 0.07 9.45 -29.08
N ALA A 12 0.71 8.37 -29.55
CA ALA A 12 0.86 8.16 -30.98
C ALA A 12 -0.54 8.19 -31.65
N PRO A 13 -0.73 8.92 -32.75
CA PRO A 13 -2.02 8.94 -33.44
C PRO A 13 -2.29 7.53 -34.00
N GLY A 14 -3.25 6.82 -33.43
CA GLY A 14 -3.67 5.49 -33.88
C GLY A 14 -3.91 4.42 -32.81
N GLY A 15 -3.65 4.68 -31.54
CA GLY A 15 -3.96 3.75 -30.47
C GLY A 15 -5.45 3.81 -30.08
N THR A 16 -6.25 2.82 -30.50
CA THR A 16 -7.70 2.69 -30.19
C THR A 16 -7.97 2.17 -28.77
N GLY A 17 -6.99 2.17 -27.86
CA GLY A 17 -7.16 1.76 -26.46
C GLY A 17 -7.43 2.96 -25.54
N PRO A 18 -8.22 2.80 -24.48
CA PRO A 18 -8.40 3.84 -23.48
C PRO A 18 -7.03 4.24 -22.90
N SER A 19 -6.81 5.55 -22.69
CA SER A 19 -5.56 5.99 -22.07
C SER A 19 -5.47 5.42 -20.64
N TRP A 20 -4.24 5.23 -20.14
CA TRP A 20 -4.01 4.80 -18.75
C TRP A 20 -4.79 5.67 -17.74
N TRP A 21 -4.90 6.96 -17.99
CA TRP A 21 -5.69 7.90 -17.21
C TRP A 21 -7.19 7.64 -17.28
N SER A 22 -7.71 7.28 -18.46
CA SER A 22 -9.11 6.86 -18.61
C SER A 22 -9.37 5.55 -17.89
N PHE A 23 -8.42 4.61 -17.95
CA PHE A 23 -8.51 3.35 -17.24
C PHE A 23 -8.52 3.55 -15.71
N ILE A 24 -7.59 4.34 -15.17
CA ILE A 24 -7.59 4.70 -13.74
C ILE A 24 -8.90 5.42 -13.36
N GLY A 25 -9.40 6.32 -14.20
CA GLY A 25 -10.66 7.02 -13.95
C GLY A 25 -11.89 6.10 -13.88
N HIS A 26 -11.88 5.00 -14.65
CA HIS A 26 -12.97 4.01 -14.65
C HIS A 26 -12.81 2.89 -13.62
N THR A 27 -11.62 2.68 -13.06
CA THR A 27 -11.33 1.61 -12.10
C THR A 27 -10.98 2.13 -10.70
N THR A 28 -11.31 3.39 -10.41
CA THR A 28 -10.99 4.04 -9.13
C THR A 28 -11.48 3.25 -7.91
N ASP A 29 -12.59 2.54 -8.04
CA ASP A 29 -13.25 1.86 -6.91
C ASP A 29 -12.78 0.41 -6.69
N SER A 30 -11.86 -0.13 -7.51
CA SER A 30 -11.50 -1.55 -7.45
C SER A 30 -10.07 -1.88 -7.85
N LEU A 31 -9.11 -1.00 -7.61
CA LEU A 31 -7.71 -1.22 -7.96
C LEU A 31 -6.82 -1.28 -6.72
N TRP A 32 -6.22 -2.44 -6.48
CA TRP A 32 -5.16 -2.60 -5.50
C TRP A 32 -3.78 -2.49 -6.15
N SER A 33 -2.80 -2.05 -5.38
CA SER A 33 -1.37 -2.15 -5.71
C SER A 33 -0.67 -3.05 -4.74
N VAL A 34 0.24 -3.85 -5.23
CA VAL A 34 1.12 -4.69 -4.42
C VAL A 34 2.57 -4.38 -4.73
N ASP A 35 3.40 -4.41 -3.71
CA ASP A 35 4.85 -4.24 -3.84
C ASP A 35 5.58 -5.00 -2.73
N LEU A 36 6.87 -5.28 -2.95
CA LEU A 36 7.76 -6.04 -2.08
C LEU A 36 8.95 -5.20 -1.64
N PHE A 37 9.29 -5.28 -0.38
CA PHE A 37 10.53 -4.71 0.09
C PHE A 37 11.19 -5.58 1.16
N ARG A 38 12.47 -5.30 1.45
CA ARG A 38 13.26 -6.00 2.47
C ARG A 38 13.52 -5.12 3.67
N CYS A 39 13.52 -5.74 4.86
CA CYS A 39 14.00 -5.14 6.09
C CYS A 39 14.82 -6.16 6.89
N GLU A 40 15.58 -5.70 7.86
CA GLU A 40 16.45 -6.54 8.67
C GLU A 40 16.09 -6.46 10.15
N SER A 41 16.12 -7.61 10.83
CA SER A 41 15.94 -7.67 12.27
C SER A 41 17.22 -7.24 13.02
N ILE A 42 17.09 -7.06 14.35
CA ILE A 42 18.23 -6.75 15.22
C ILE A 42 19.36 -7.81 15.16
N VAL A 43 19.00 -9.05 14.80
CA VAL A 43 19.98 -10.14 14.61
C VAL A 43 20.42 -10.28 13.15
N LEU A 44 20.27 -9.22 12.34
CA LEU A 44 20.67 -9.12 10.94
C LEU A 44 20.06 -10.19 10.02
N ARG A 45 18.90 -10.71 10.37
CA ARG A 45 18.13 -11.57 9.49
C ARG A 45 17.29 -10.74 8.54
N THR A 46 17.36 -11.08 7.26
CA THR A 46 16.56 -10.43 6.22
C THR A 46 15.14 -10.98 6.20
N TYR A 47 14.18 -10.07 6.12
CA TYR A 47 12.75 -10.34 5.95
C TYR A 47 12.23 -9.62 4.71
N TRP A 48 11.36 -10.31 4.00
CA TRP A 48 10.56 -9.72 2.94
C TRP A 48 9.22 -9.30 3.49
N VAL A 49 8.78 -8.13 3.10
CA VAL A 49 7.47 -7.59 3.42
C VAL A 49 6.74 -7.30 2.13
N LEU A 50 5.59 -7.93 1.95
CA LEU A 50 4.65 -7.65 0.89
C LEU A 50 3.60 -6.69 1.44
N VAL A 51 3.29 -5.64 0.68
CA VAL A 51 2.31 -4.62 1.05
C VAL A 51 1.21 -4.58 0.00
N VAL A 52 -0.04 -4.62 0.42
CA VAL A 52 -1.22 -4.43 -0.44
C VAL A 52 -1.91 -3.14 -0.06
N MET A 53 -2.12 -2.27 -1.03
CA MET A 53 -2.72 -0.95 -0.86
C MET A 53 -3.89 -0.75 -1.81
N ASP A 54 -4.99 -0.20 -1.30
CA ASP A 54 -6.07 0.32 -2.12
C ASP A 54 -5.69 1.68 -2.71
N GLN A 55 -5.69 1.79 -4.03
CA GLN A 55 -5.23 3.01 -4.69
C GLN A 55 -6.18 4.19 -4.54
N PHE A 56 -7.47 3.93 -4.41
CA PHE A 56 -8.47 4.98 -4.28
C PHE A 56 -8.47 5.58 -2.86
N THR A 57 -8.68 4.74 -1.88
CA THR A 57 -8.78 5.18 -0.48
C THR A 57 -7.43 5.40 0.19
N ARG A 58 -6.32 5.01 -0.44
CA ARG A 58 -4.97 4.94 0.15
C ARG A 58 -4.86 4.00 1.35
N ARG A 59 -5.84 3.15 1.56
CA ARG A 59 -5.87 2.22 2.68
C ARG A 59 -4.80 1.16 2.53
N LEU A 60 -4.03 0.93 3.57
CA LEU A 60 -3.19 -0.26 3.71
C LEU A 60 -4.12 -1.45 3.96
N VAL A 61 -4.33 -2.28 2.93
CA VAL A 61 -5.23 -3.45 2.97
C VAL A 61 -4.65 -4.52 3.89
N GLY A 62 -3.35 -4.79 3.73
CA GLY A 62 -2.64 -5.72 4.60
C GLY A 62 -1.18 -5.88 4.23
N VAL A 63 -0.50 -6.68 5.03
CA VAL A 63 0.91 -7.01 4.89
C VAL A 63 1.14 -8.51 4.99
N GLY A 64 2.12 -9.01 4.25
CA GLY A 64 2.63 -10.38 4.40
C GLY A 64 4.11 -10.35 4.72
N VAL A 65 4.58 -11.27 5.55
CA VAL A 65 6.00 -11.35 5.96
C VAL A 65 6.57 -12.72 5.61
N HIS A 66 7.81 -12.75 5.10
CA HIS A 66 8.57 -13.96 4.86
C HIS A 66 10.02 -13.78 5.30
N CYS A 67 10.62 -14.83 5.88
CA CYS A 67 12.00 -14.82 6.35
C CYS A 67 12.92 -15.58 5.40
N GLY A 68 14.02 -14.98 4.98
CA GLY A 68 15.06 -15.62 4.16
C GLY A 68 14.80 -15.55 2.66
N ALA A 69 15.21 -16.56 1.92
CA ALA A 69 15.03 -16.61 0.46
C ALA A 69 13.55 -16.71 0.10
N ILE A 70 13.12 -15.95 -0.89
CA ILE A 70 11.71 -15.88 -1.31
C ILE A 70 11.52 -16.54 -2.67
N THR A 71 10.40 -17.22 -2.84
CA THR A 71 9.95 -17.84 -4.09
C THR A 71 8.56 -17.34 -4.49
N GLY A 72 8.12 -17.61 -5.72
CA GLY A 72 6.76 -17.27 -6.13
C GLY A 72 5.66 -17.91 -5.28
N VAL A 73 5.92 -19.06 -4.63
CA VAL A 73 4.99 -19.69 -3.69
C VAL A 73 4.87 -18.88 -2.41
N ASP A 74 5.99 -18.36 -1.93
CA ASP A 74 6.01 -17.56 -0.71
C ASP A 74 5.32 -16.22 -0.93
N VAL A 75 5.49 -15.61 -2.10
CA VAL A 75 4.73 -14.41 -2.51
C VAL A 75 3.22 -14.68 -2.51
N CYS A 76 2.77 -15.82 -3.04
CA CYS A 76 1.35 -16.19 -2.98
C CYS A 76 0.84 -16.32 -1.53
N ARG A 77 1.62 -16.96 -0.64
CA ARG A 77 1.27 -17.08 0.77
C ARG A 77 1.20 -15.73 1.48
N MET A 78 2.18 -14.86 1.22
CA MET A 78 2.22 -13.51 1.77
C MET A 78 1.03 -12.68 1.31
N PHE A 79 0.71 -12.74 0.01
CA PHE A 79 -0.43 -12.03 -0.56
C PHE A 79 -1.76 -12.53 0.02
N ASN A 80 -1.98 -13.84 0.04
CA ASN A 80 -3.20 -14.42 0.58
C ASN A 80 -3.37 -14.12 2.07
N ALA A 81 -2.29 -14.09 2.84
CA ALA A 81 -2.32 -13.65 4.24
C ALA A 81 -2.66 -12.16 4.36
N ALA A 82 -2.08 -11.31 3.51
CA ALA A 82 -2.31 -9.86 3.53
C ALA A 82 -3.77 -9.48 3.21
N ILE A 83 -4.43 -10.23 2.32
CA ILE A 83 -5.83 -9.96 1.92
C ILE A 83 -6.86 -10.77 2.70
N HIS A 84 -6.42 -11.62 3.63
CA HIS A 84 -7.33 -12.47 4.40
C HIS A 84 -8.39 -11.64 5.14
N GLY A 85 -9.65 -12.03 4.99
CA GLY A 85 -10.78 -11.32 5.60
C GLY A 85 -11.16 -9.99 4.93
N GLN A 86 -10.51 -9.65 3.80
CA GLN A 86 -10.89 -8.49 2.97
C GLN A 86 -11.71 -8.98 1.78
N GLY A 87 -12.65 -8.15 1.31
CA GLY A 87 -13.28 -8.39 0.01
C GLY A 87 -12.20 -8.28 -1.09
N THR A 88 -12.15 -9.26 -2.00
CA THR A 88 -11.21 -9.21 -3.13
C THR A 88 -11.59 -8.11 -4.12
N GLN A 89 -10.58 -7.39 -4.60
CA GLN A 89 -10.76 -6.42 -5.68
C GLN A 89 -10.53 -7.09 -7.03
N ARG A 90 -11.21 -6.58 -8.05
CA ARG A 90 -11.13 -7.14 -9.39
C ARG A 90 -9.75 -6.94 -10.03
N HIS A 91 -9.08 -5.84 -9.72
CA HIS A 91 -7.82 -5.47 -10.36
C HIS A 91 -6.68 -5.30 -9.35
N LEU A 92 -5.52 -5.81 -9.72
CA LEU A 92 -4.28 -5.71 -8.95
C LEU A 92 -3.16 -5.17 -9.85
N SER A 93 -2.59 -4.04 -9.47
CA SER A 93 -1.41 -3.49 -10.12
C SER A 93 -0.13 -4.06 -9.49
N THR A 94 0.75 -4.63 -10.31
CA THR A 94 2.06 -5.15 -9.94
C THR A 94 3.15 -4.49 -10.78
N ASP A 95 4.37 -4.46 -10.26
CA ASP A 95 5.55 -4.10 -11.04
C ASP A 95 6.06 -5.27 -11.89
N HIS A 96 7.26 -5.13 -12.47
CA HIS A 96 7.92 -6.14 -13.29
C HIS A 96 8.92 -7.01 -12.49
N ASP A 97 8.76 -7.11 -11.17
CA ASP A 97 9.62 -8.03 -10.39
C ASP A 97 9.41 -9.47 -10.87
N PRO A 98 10.48 -10.23 -11.10
CA PRO A 98 10.40 -11.64 -11.54
C PRO A 98 9.54 -12.53 -10.65
N LEU A 99 9.37 -12.18 -9.36
CA LEU A 99 8.51 -12.91 -8.43
C LEU A 99 7.02 -12.82 -8.83
N PHE A 100 6.58 -11.69 -9.40
CA PHE A 100 5.24 -11.50 -9.95
C PHE A 100 5.08 -12.05 -11.37
N GLU A 101 6.16 -12.54 -12.00
CA GLU A 101 6.09 -13.26 -13.27
C GLU A 101 5.98 -14.78 -13.09
N ALA A 102 6.14 -15.28 -11.87
CA ALA A 102 6.10 -16.70 -11.55
C ALA A 102 4.74 -17.33 -11.92
N HIS A 103 4.75 -18.53 -12.53
CA HIS A 103 3.51 -19.25 -12.88
C HIS A 103 2.57 -19.45 -11.70
N ARG A 104 3.13 -19.68 -10.50
CA ARG A 104 2.37 -19.86 -9.25
C ARG A 104 1.61 -18.60 -8.88
N TRP A 105 2.24 -17.42 -9.05
CA TRP A 105 1.60 -16.13 -8.83
C TRP A 105 0.41 -15.94 -9.76
N LYS A 106 0.60 -16.10 -11.06
CA LYS A 106 -0.46 -15.98 -12.07
C LYS A 106 -1.62 -16.97 -11.83
N ALA A 107 -1.30 -18.21 -11.41
CA ALA A 107 -2.31 -19.20 -11.05
C ALA A 107 -3.09 -18.79 -9.79
N ASN A 108 -2.41 -18.25 -8.77
CA ASN A 108 -3.05 -17.76 -7.55
C ASN A 108 -4.04 -16.63 -7.84
N LEU A 109 -3.66 -15.66 -8.67
CA LEU A 109 -4.56 -14.56 -9.05
C LEU A 109 -5.79 -15.05 -9.81
N ARG A 110 -5.64 -16.04 -10.70
CA ARG A 110 -6.78 -16.66 -11.41
C ARG A 110 -7.76 -17.33 -10.45
N ILE A 111 -7.26 -18.05 -9.42
CA ILE A 111 -8.11 -18.68 -8.40
C ILE A 111 -8.88 -17.62 -7.60
N LEU A 112 -8.26 -16.46 -7.36
CA LEU A 112 -8.86 -15.34 -6.64
C LEU A 112 -9.75 -14.45 -7.54
N GLU A 113 -9.83 -14.76 -8.84
CA GLU A 113 -10.55 -13.96 -9.85
C GLU A 113 -10.06 -12.50 -9.93
N ILE A 114 -8.75 -12.32 -9.77
CA ILE A 114 -8.10 -11.00 -9.80
C ILE A 114 -7.37 -10.84 -11.14
N ASP A 115 -7.69 -9.76 -11.85
CA ASP A 115 -7.03 -9.35 -13.09
C ASP A 115 -5.76 -8.57 -12.77
N GLU A 116 -4.60 -9.09 -13.20
CA GLU A 116 -3.31 -8.42 -13.02
C GLU A 116 -3.10 -7.33 -14.07
N ILE A 117 -2.76 -6.15 -13.63
CA ILE A 117 -2.40 -5.00 -14.46
C ILE A 117 -0.93 -4.68 -14.22
N LYS A 118 -0.10 -4.92 -15.22
CA LYS A 118 1.32 -4.56 -15.15
C LYS A 118 1.50 -3.06 -15.32
N THR A 119 2.38 -2.52 -14.51
CA THR A 119 2.81 -1.12 -14.66
C THR A 119 3.49 -0.89 -16.00
N VAL A 120 3.42 0.33 -16.52
CA VAL A 120 4.12 0.65 -17.76
C VAL A 120 5.62 0.79 -17.48
N PRO A 121 6.49 0.02 -18.16
CA PRO A 121 7.92 0.13 -17.99
C PRO A 121 8.41 1.57 -18.21
N TYR A 122 9.36 2.01 -17.41
CA TYR A 122 10.00 3.33 -17.50
C TYR A 122 9.07 4.54 -17.28
N VAL A 123 7.85 4.34 -16.80
CA VAL A 123 6.97 5.42 -16.37
C VAL A 123 7.00 5.53 -14.85
N PRO A 124 7.69 6.53 -14.26
CA PRO A 124 7.82 6.68 -12.79
C PRO A 124 6.50 6.86 -12.04
N LEU A 125 5.41 7.05 -12.78
CA LEU A 125 4.08 7.32 -12.23
C LEU A 125 3.22 6.05 -12.05
N SER A 126 3.74 4.86 -12.35
CA SER A 126 2.92 3.64 -12.37
C SER A 126 2.68 3.02 -10.97
N HIS A 127 3.57 3.24 -9.98
CA HIS A 127 3.42 2.77 -8.59
C HIS A 127 3.70 3.82 -7.50
N PRO A 128 3.45 5.12 -7.70
CA PRO A 128 3.90 6.17 -6.78
C PRO A 128 3.24 6.08 -5.41
N PHE A 129 2.09 5.43 -5.31
CA PHE A 129 1.31 5.38 -4.08
C PHE A 129 1.80 4.30 -3.12
N VAL A 130 2.04 3.10 -3.63
CA VAL A 130 2.58 2.00 -2.81
C VAL A 130 4.04 2.26 -2.45
N GLU A 131 4.84 2.82 -3.36
CA GLU A 131 6.21 3.26 -3.05
C GLU A 131 6.23 4.32 -1.95
N ARG A 132 5.32 5.30 -2.00
CA ARG A 132 5.16 6.31 -0.95
C ARG A 132 4.72 5.70 0.38
N LEU A 133 3.82 4.71 0.35
CA LEU A 133 3.41 3.97 1.54
C LEU A 133 4.60 3.25 2.17
N ILE A 134 5.40 2.53 1.36
CA ILE A 134 6.62 1.84 1.84
C ILE A 134 7.60 2.85 2.42
N GLY A 135 7.83 3.97 1.73
CA GLY A 135 8.68 5.04 2.23
C GLY A 135 8.18 5.63 3.56
N THR A 136 6.88 5.76 3.74
CA THR A 136 6.25 6.20 4.99
C THR A 136 6.43 5.14 6.09
N MET A 137 6.14 3.87 5.79
CA MET A 137 6.31 2.74 6.71
C MET A 137 7.75 2.62 7.21
N ARG A 138 8.73 2.82 6.34
CA ARG A 138 10.14 2.83 6.72
C ARG A 138 10.46 3.99 7.65
N ARG A 139 10.28 5.22 7.18
CA ARG A 139 10.70 6.43 7.90
C ARG A 139 9.95 6.65 9.21
N GLU A 140 8.64 6.44 9.20
CA GLU A 140 7.81 6.74 10.37
C GLU A 140 7.74 5.58 11.36
N PHE A 141 8.13 4.37 10.95
CA PHE A 141 7.96 3.19 11.78
C PHE A 141 9.16 2.25 11.80
N LEU A 142 9.50 1.59 10.71
CA LEU A 142 10.50 0.51 10.71
C LEU A 142 11.91 0.98 11.12
N ASP A 143 12.29 2.20 10.73
CA ASP A 143 13.59 2.79 11.11
C ASP A 143 13.63 3.21 12.59
N GLN A 144 12.48 3.21 13.28
CA GLN A 144 12.34 3.61 14.68
C GLN A 144 12.10 2.42 15.61
N VAL A 145 11.83 1.21 15.08
CA VAL A 145 11.52 0.04 15.88
C VAL A 145 12.47 -1.12 15.61
N LEU A 146 12.86 -1.81 16.66
CA LEU A 146 13.61 -3.04 16.56
C LEU A 146 12.67 -4.24 16.61
N PHE A 147 12.94 -5.28 15.82
CA PHE A 147 12.18 -6.52 15.86
C PHE A 147 13.11 -7.74 15.83
N TRP A 148 12.67 -8.86 16.39
CA TRP A 148 13.47 -10.06 16.61
C TRP A 148 13.22 -11.17 15.60
N ASN A 149 11.94 -11.33 15.19
CA ASN A 149 11.51 -12.43 14.32
C ASN A 149 10.28 -12.03 13.49
N ALA A 150 9.83 -12.92 12.59
CA ALA A 150 8.68 -12.69 11.72
C ALA A 150 7.42 -12.30 12.49
N ARG A 151 7.09 -13.05 13.53
CA ARG A 151 5.87 -12.82 14.34
C ARG A 151 5.88 -11.45 15.04
N ASP A 152 7.06 -11.04 15.53
CA ASP A 152 7.21 -9.72 16.14
C ASP A 152 7.06 -8.61 15.09
N LEU A 153 7.62 -8.82 13.89
CA LEU A 153 7.46 -7.90 12.76
C LEU A 153 5.99 -7.82 12.31
N GLU A 154 5.32 -8.94 12.12
CA GLU A 154 3.89 -8.99 11.74
C GLU A 154 3.02 -8.22 12.73
N ARG A 155 3.22 -8.43 14.03
CA ARG A 155 2.48 -7.72 15.08
C ARG A 155 2.69 -6.21 15.00
N LYS A 156 3.94 -5.77 14.83
CA LYS A 156 4.28 -4.35 14.70
C LYS A 156 3.71 -3.73 13.43
N LEU A 157 3.75 -4.45 12.31
CA LEU A 157 3.14 -3.99 11.07
C LEU A 157 1.61 -3.91 11.16
N ALA A 158 0.97 -4.80 11.92
CA ALA A 158 -0.47 -4.71 12.20
C ALA A 158 -0.81 -3.46 13.05
N GLU A 159 0.01 -3.13 14.04
CA GLU A 159 -0.13 -1.88 14.82
C GLU A 159 0.04 -0.64 13.91
N PHE A 160 1.03 -0.66 13.01
CA PHE A 160 1.23 0.39 12.01
C PHE A 160 0.04 0.49 11.04
N GLN A 161 -0.53 -0.62 10.60
CA GLN A 161 -1.70 -0.63 9.72
C GLN A 161 -2.90 0.07 10.36
N VAL A 162 -3.16 -0.18 11.64
CA VAL A 162 -4.22 0.51 12.40
C VAL A 162 -3.95 2.01 12.47
N TYR A 163 -2.74 2.41 12.85
CA TYR A 163 -2.33 3.82 12.88
C TYR A 163 -2.49 4.49 11.51
N TYR A 164 -1.91 3.88 10.47
CA TYR A 164 -1.91 4.42 9.11
C TYR A 164 -3.34 4.63 8.57
N ASN A 165 -4.22 3.66 8.80
CA ASN A 165 -5.58 3.69 8.26
C ASN A 165 -6.55 4.57 9.09
N ALA A 166 -6.41 4.58 10.41
CA ALA A 166 -7.42 5.17 11.29
C ALA A 166 -7.01 6.52 11.91
N ALA A 167 -5.70 6.79 12.02
CA ALA A 167 -5.22 7.94 12.76
C ALA A 167 -4.37 8.90 11.92
N ARG A 168 -3.62 8.38 10.95
CA ARG A 168 -2.73 9.19 10.12
C ARG A 168 -3.51 9.97 9.07
N SER A 169 -3.43 11.31 9.12
CA SER A 169 -4.01 12.17 8.09
C SER A 169 -3.14 12.19 6.82
N HIS A 170 -3.78 12.32 5.66
CA HIS A 170 -3.12 12.31 4.36
C HIS A 170 -3.45 13.59 3.56
N ALA A 171 -2.45 14.35 3.17
CA ALA A 171 -2.64 15.55 2.36
C ALA A 171 -3.32 15.24 1.01
N SER A 172 -3.09 14.06 0.44
CA SER A 172 -3.74 13.63 -0.81
C SER A 172 -5.21 13.20 -0.63
N LEU A 173 -5.70 13.16 0.58
CA LEU A 173 -7.09 12.87 0.96
C LEU A 173 -7.69 14.07 1.71
N ASP A 174 -7.25 15.28 1.40
CA ASP A 174 -7.72 16.53 2.03
C ASP A 174 -7.66 16.52 3.56
N GLY A 175 -6.63 15.87 4.11
CA GLY A 175 -6.43 15.72 5.55
C GLY A 175 -7.20 14.56 6.20
N HIS A 176 -8.01 13.83 5.44
CA HIS A 176 -8.69 12.64 5.93
C HIS A 176 -7.74 11.47 6.16
N THR A 177 -8.12 10.56 7.05
CA THR A 177 -7.51 9.23 7.13
C THR A 177 -8.07 8.33 6.03
N PRO A 178 -7.39 7.25 5.63
CA PRO A 178 -7.93 6.30 4.66
C PRO A 178 -9.32 5.74 5.04
N LEU A 179 -9.55 5.48 6.33
CA LEU A 179 -10.84 4.98 6.79
C LEU A 179 -11.95 6.03 6.78
N THR A 180 -11.66 7.27 7.19
CA THR A 180 -12.66 8.34 7.14
C THR A 180 -13.00 8.72 5.70
N PHE A 181 -12.03 8.70 4.81
CA PHE A 181 -12.25 8.94 3.38
C PHE A 181 -13.12 7.85 2.75
N ALA A 182 -12.84 6.58 3.04
CA ALA A 182 -13.63 5.45 2.54
C ALA A 182 -15.07 5.42 3.10
N GLY A 183 -15.27 5.87 4.33
CA GLY A 183 -16.58 5.87 5.00
C GLY A 183 -17.46 7.09 4.71
N GLY A 184 -16.97 8.08 3.94
CA GLY A 184 -17.73 9.29 3.63
C GLY A 184 -18.02 10.18 4.86
N HIS A 185 -17.24 10.05 5.92
CA HIS A 185 -17.44 10.83 7.14
C HIS A 185 -17.00 12.28 6.96
N THR A 186 -17.90 13.20 7.23
CA THR A 186 -17.57 14.63 7.35
C THR A 186 -16.79 14.86 8.65
N MET A 187 -15.63 15.50 8.55
CA MET A 187 -14.90 15.93 9.75
C MET A 187 -15.70 17.00 10.49
N ALA A 188 -16.06 16.75 11.74
CA ALA A 188 -16.54 17.79 12.61
C ALA A 188 -15.37 18.72 12.98
N PRO A 189 -15.55 20.05 13.05
CA PRO A 189 -14.52 20.96 13.52
C PRO A 189 -14.11 20.60 14.94
N ALA A 190 -12.80 20.41 15.16
CA ALA A 190 -12.27 20.05 16.46
C ALA A 190 -12.38 21.23 17.43
N ASN A 191 -12.87 20.98 18.65
CA ASN A 191 -12.79 21.96 19.73
C ASN A 191 -11.41 21.88 20.37
N LEU A 192 -10.55 22.86 20.10
CA LEU A 192 -9.18 22.91 20.60
C LEU A 192 -9.06 23.06 22.13
N ASN A 193 -10.15 23.34 22.83
CA ASN A 193 -10.15 23.44 24.29
C ASN A 193 -10.20 22.08 24.99
N HIS A 194 -10.54 21.02 24.26
CA HIS A 194 -10.63 19.65 24.76
C HIS A 194 -9.85 18.72 23.85
N VAL A 195 -8.54 18.67 24.03
CA VAL A 195 -7.63 17.81 23.26
C VAL A 195 -7.10 16.72 24.18
N ARG A 196 -7.25 15.47 23.74
CA ARG A 196 -6.61 14.31 24.34
C ARG A 196 -5.54 13.77 23.40
N TRP A 197 -4.36 13.48 23.93
CA TRP A 197 -3.29 12.81 23.20
C TRP A 197 -3.53 11.30 23.19
N VAL A 198 -3.53 10.71 22.00
CA VAL A 198 -3.65 9.27 21.81
C VAL A 198 -2.36 8.73 21.24
N SER A 199 -1.81 7.73 21.92
CA SER A 199 -0.58 7.04 21.49
C SER A 199 -0.86 5.95 20.49
N HIS A 200 -0.01 5.84 19.49
CA HIS A 200 -0.01 4.82 18.45
C HIS A 200 1.37 4.18 18.33
N CYS A 201 1.42 2.96 17.78
CA CYS A 201 2.68 2.25 17.50
C CYS A 201 3.60 2.19 18.72
N ARG A 202 3.06 1.86 19.91
CA ARG A 202 3.77 1.76 21.20
C ARG A 202 4.44 3.06 21.61
N ASP A 203 3.68 4.12 21.64
CA ASP A 203 4.09 5.48 22.01
C ASP A 203 5.07 6.15 21.02
N LEU A 204 5.35 5.52 19.86
CA LEU A 204 6.19 6.10 18.83
C LEU A 204 5.54 7.36 18.21
N VAL A 205 4.23 7.34 18.06
CA VAL A 205 3.46 8.47 17.53
C VAL A 205 2.37 8.86 18.52
N GLN A 206 2.30 10.14 18.85
CA GLN A 206 1.23 10.72 19.65
C GLN A 206 0.46 11.73 18.82
N LEU A 207 -0.85 11.55 18.69
CA LEU A 207 -1.71 12.44 17.95
C LEU A 207 -2.77 13.06 18.84
N PRO A 208 -3.06 14.37 18.64
CA PRO A 208 -4.15 15.03 19.33
C PRO A 208 -5.49 14.58 18.74
N THR A 209 -6.43 14.21 19.57
CA THR A 209 -7.82 13.94 19.20
C THR A 209 -8.74 14.88 19.97
N ALA A 210 -9.77 15.41 19.29
CA ALA A 210 -10.82 16.15 19.97
C ALA A 210 -11.55 15.20 20.94
N ALA A 211 -11.78 15.64 22.15
CA ALA A 211 -12.50 14.89 23.17
C ALA A 211 -13.99 15.24 23.15
#